data_1f2db9ced2d5c2d25520f259517f4192
#
_entry.id   1f2db9ced2d5c2d25520f259517f4192
#
_cell.length_a   1.000
_cell.length_b   1.000
_cell.length_c   1.000
_cell.angle_alpha   90.00
_cell.angle_beta   90.00
_cell.angle_gamma   90.00
#
_symmetry.space_group_name_H-M   'P 1'
#
loop_
_entity.id
_entity.type
_entity.pdbx_description
1 polymer ?
#
loop_
_entity_poly.entity_id
_entity_poly.type
_entity_poly.pdbx_seq_one_letter_code
_entity_poly.pdbx_strand_id
1 'polypeptide(L)'
;MSDADTNNGAMIGTLVPQHITTGTSAWYVSTVVIVHPTDLTTATWYQCVVTCSGQSGTSTPVQVNINPPYLCYCASSATTTFDEEIFNVTFGSLNNSSTCGVAAPGPGSIAGRYSNFTTTVAAPIIFQGGTVPLSLTLGYCGSFAYSNSAKVYIDYNRDGDFLDANELIYTKPYAAVTLPSQIFTSNITVPISAGT
;
A
#
# COMPACT_ATOMS: atom_id res chain seq x y z
N MET A 1 -26.32 -13.65 3.20
CA MET A 1 -25.39 -12.53 3.01
C MET A 1 -26.12 -11.54 2.13
N SER A 2 -26.71 -10.55 2.70
CA SER A 2 -27.41 -9.51 1.97
C SER A 2 -26.78 -8.18 2.30
N ASP A 3 -26.32 -7.62 1.28
CA ASP A 3 -26.17 -6.22 0.90
C ASP A 3 -25.49 -5.23 1.84
N ALA A 4 -24.49 -4.65 1.24
CA ALA A 4 -23.83 -3.45 1.69
C ALA A 4 -24.86 -2.34 1.91
N ASP A 5 -25.00 -1.93 3.14
CA ASP A 5 -25.70 -0.71 3.50
C ASP A 5 -24.81 0.48 3.11
N THR A 6 -25.36 1.38 2.33
CA THR A 6 -24.72 2.62 1.86
C THR A 6 -24.58 3.69 2.95
N ASN A 7 -24.78 3.35 4.20
CA ASN A 7 -24.62 4.24 5.35
C ASN A 7 -23.24 4.08 6.00
N ASN A 8 -22.26 4.75 5.45
CA ASN A 8 -21.02 5.14 6.13
C ASN A 8 -20.24 4.00 6.81
N GLY A 9 -20.15 2.84 6.18
CA GLY A 9 -19.23 1.78 6.59
C GLY A 9 -19.64 0.97 7.82
N ALA A 10 -20.78 1.19 8.42
CA ALA A 10 -21.27 0.39 9.52
C ALA A 10 -22.19 -0.73 9.00
N MET A 11 -21.76 -1.98 9.04
CA MET A 11 -22.66 -3.10 8.82
C MET A 11 -23.37 -3.47 10.12
N ILE A 12 -24.68 -3.24 10.19
CA ILE A 12 -25.54 -3.76 11.24
C ILE A 12 -26.02 -5.14 10.79
N GLY A 13 -25.35 -6.18 11.26
CA GLY A 13 -25.79 -7.56 11.02
C GLY A 13 -26.80 -7.99 12.09
N THR A 14 -28.03 -8.29 11.72
CA THR A 14 -28.95 -9.00 12.60
C THR A 14 -28.64 -10.49 12.49
N LEU A 15 -28.09 -11.09 13.51
CA LEU A 15 -27.97 -12.55 13.58
C LEU A 15 -29.36 -13.14 13.82
N VAL A 16 -29.84 -13.90 12.84
CA VAL A 16 -31.05 -14.71 13.01
C VAL A 16 -30.78 -15.75 14.10
N PRO A 17 -31.63 -15.84 15.13
CA PRO A 17 -31.43 -16.80 16.20
C PRO A 17 -31.42 -18.22 15.67
N GLN A 18 -30.34 -18.97 15.90
CA GLN A 18 -30.35 -20.41 15.65
C GLN A 18 -31.07 -21.08 16.85
N HIS A 19 -32.09 -21.85 16.55
CA HIS A 19 -32.80 -22.66 17.51
C HIS A 19 -31.92 -23.82 17.98
N ILE A 20 -31.37 -23.73 19.18
CA ILE A 20 -30.71 -24.86 19.84
C ILE A 20 -31.79 -25.62 20.59
N THR A 21 -32.15 -26.79 20.08
CA THR A 21 -33.12 -27.71 20.73
C THR A 21 -32.46 -28.43 21.87
N THR A 22 -32.39 -27.80 23.03
CA THR A 22 -32.30 -28.47 24.34
C THR A 22 -33.11 -27.67 25.36
N GLY A 23 -34.35 -28.00 25.47
CA GLY A 23 -35.16 -27.98 26.73
C GLY A 23 -35.64 -26.65 27.30
N THR A 24 -35.23 -25.47 26.82
CA THR A 24 -35.79 -24.17 27.24
C THR A 24 -35.68 -23.17 26.09
N SER A 25 -36.81 -22.66 25.62
CA SER A 25 -36.88 -21.67 24.55
C SER A 25 -36.37 -20.31 25.04
N ALA A 26 -35.11 -20.04 24.88
CA ALA A 26 -34.55 -18.70 25.10
C ALA A 26 -34.29 -18.05 23.74
N TRP A 27 -34.94 -16.94 23.49
CA TRP A 27 -34.68 -16.10 22.31
C TRP A 27 -33.55 -15.14 22.65
N TYR A 28 -32.47 -15.19 21.89
CA TYR A 28 -31.38 -14.26 22.03
C TYR A 28 -31.44 -13.25 20.85
N VAL A 29 -31.47 -11.99 21.17
CA VAL A 29 -31.26 -10.92 20.20
C VAL A 29 -29.86 -10.36 20.48
N SER A 30 -28.93 -10.60 19.59
CA SER A 30 -27.62 -9.96 19.65
C SER A 30 -27.46 -9.04 18.45
N THR A 31 -27.15 -7.78 18.70
CA THR A 31 -26.75 -6.84 17.68
C THR A 31 -25.22 -6.82 17.66
N VAL A 32 -24.62 -7.26 16.57
CA VAL A 32 -23.20 -7.12 16.35
C VAL A 32 -23.00 -5.91 15.44
N VAL A 33 -22.36 -4.88 15.95
CA VAL A 33 -21.91 -3.75 15.13
C VAL A 33 -20.53 -4.12 14.59
N ILE A 34 -20.44 -4.34 13.31
CA ILE A 34 -19.17 -4.50 12.61
C ILE A 34 -18.81 -3.14 12.05
N VAL A 35 -17.80 -2.51 12.61
CA VAL A 35 -17.24 -1.26 12.07
C VAL A 35 -16.33 -1.63 10.91
N HIS A 36 -16.56 -1.01 9.75
CA HIS A 36 -15.72 -1.23 8.59
C HIS A 36 -14.33 -0.60 8.84
N PRO A 37 -13.24 -1.34 8.64
CA PRO A 37 -11.88 -0.86 8.96
C PRO A 37 -11.37 0.30 8.10
N THR A 38 -12.09 0.73 7.06
CA THR A 38 -11.68 1.85 6.20
C THR A 38 -11.62 3.20 6.92
N ASP A 39 -12.31 3.34 8.04
CA ASP A 39 -12.35 4.59 8.81
C ASP A 39 -11.38 4.59 10.00
N LEU A 40 -10.60 3.54 10.18
CA LEU A 40 -9.65 3.44 11.27
C LEU A 40 -8.37 4.20 10.91
N THR A 41 -8.07 5.24 11.67
CA THR A 41 -6.81 6.00 11.56
C THR A 41 -5.77 5.62 12.63
N THR A 42 -6.19 4.86 13.64
CA THR A 42 -5.32 4.38 14.74
C THR A 42 -5.68 2.97 15.15
N ALA A 43 -4.73 2.25 15.76
CA ALA A 43 -5.00 0.95 16.34
C ALA A 43 -6.16 1.02 17.34
N THR A 44 -7.17 0.19 17.16
CA THR A 44 -8.43 0.27 17.92
C THR A 44 -8.76 -1.10 18.52
N TRP A 45 -9.28 -1.09 19.75
CA TRP A 45 -9.73 -2.28 20.43
C TRP A 45 -11.24 -2.50 20.25
N TYR A 46 -11.62 -3.70 19.89
CA TYR A 46 -13.00 -4.11 19.72
C TYR A 46 -13.37 -5.18 20.75
N GLN A 47 -14.58 -5.07 21.25
CA GLN A 47 -15.14 -6.02 22.21
C GLN A 47 -16.62 -6.23 21.90
N CYS A 48 -17.07 -7.46 21.95
CA CYS A 48 -18.48 -7.78 21.80
C CYS A 48 -19.15 -7.86 23.17
N VAL A 49 -20.30 -7.20 23.31
CA VAL A 49 -21.17 -7.30 24.51
C VAL A 49 -22.50 -7.87 24.06
N VAL A 50 -22.88 -8.98 24.67
CA VAL A 50 -24.19 -9.63 24.44
C VAL A 50 -25.03 -9.50 25.71
N THR A 51 -26.20 -8.92 25.57
CA THR A 51 -27.13 -8.73 26.68
C THR A 51 -28.39 -9.58 26.47
N CYS A 52 -28.75 -10.38 27.46
CA CYS A 52 -29.95 -11.19 27.47
C CYS A 52 -30.64 -11.07 28.83
N SER A 53 -31.92 -10.73 28.85
CA SER A 53 -32.74 -10.63 30.07
C SER A 53 -32.10 -9.84 31.21
N GLY A 54 -31.38 -8.75 30.86
CA GLY A 54 -30.69 -7.88 31.84
C GLY A 54 -29.33 -8.40 32.33
N GLN A 55 -28.90 -9.55 31.83
CA GLN A 55 -27.54 -10.07 32.05
C GLN A 55 -26.68 -9.83 30.82
N SER A 56 -25.45 -9.36 31.02
CA SER A 56 -24.51 -9.11 29.91
C SER A 56 -23.28 -10.01 30.03
N GLY A 57 -22.91 -10.61 28.90
CA GLY A 57 -21.64 -11.29 28.70
C GLY A 57 -20.74 -10.46 27.77
N THR A 58 -19.48 -10.41 28.08
CA THR A 58 -18.50 -9.59 27.33
C THR A 58 -17.36 -10.48 26.83
N SER A 59 -17.01 -10.36 25.56
CA SER A 59 -15.85 -11.07 24.99
C SER A 59 -14.53 -10.47 25.46
N THR A 60 -13.45 -11.22 25.32
CA THR A 60 -12.10 -10.63 25.39
C THR A 60 -11.93 -9.57 24.30
N PRO A 61 -11.32 -8.40 24.59
CA PRO A 61 -11.00 -7.40 23.58
C PRO A 61 -10.01 -7.94 22.56
N VAL A 62 -10.20 -7.56 21.30
CA VAL A 62 -9.26 -7.82 20.19
C VAL A 62 -8.77 -6.51 19.63
N GLN A 63 -7.46 -6.36 19.50
CA GLN A 63 -6.88 -5.19 18.87
C GLN A 63 -6.84 -5.38 17.35
N VAL A 64 -7.38 -4.41 16.62
CA VAL A 64 -7.19 -4.26 15.19
C VAL A 64 -6.12 -3.21 14.96
N ASN A 65 -5.01 -3.61 14.37
CA ASN A 65 -3.92 -2.73 14.00
C ASN A 65 -4.10 -2.26 12.55
N ILE A 66 -3.60 -1.06 12.27
CA ILE A 66 -3.57 -0.52 10.91
C ILE A 66 -2.18 -0.75 10.34
N ASN A 67 -2.13 -1.40 9.20
CA ASN A 67 -0.90 -1.52 8.46
C ASN A 67 -0.60 -0.20 7.73
N PRO A 68 0.66 0.24 7.70
CA PRO A 68 1.06 1.32 6.82
C PRO A 68 0.71 0.99 5.36
N PRO A 69 0.33 1.97 4.52
CA PRO A 69 -0.07 1.74 3.12
C PRO A 69 0.94 0.91 2.33
N TYR A 70 2.23 1.10 2.56
CA TYR A 70 3.29 0.35 1.88
C TYR A 70 3.30 -1.16 2.16
N LEU A 71 2.56 -1.66 3.15
CA LEU A 71 2.34 -3.09 3.39
C LEU A 71 1.13 -3.64 2.62
N CYS A 72 0.34 -2.77 2.00
CA CYS A 72 -0.83 -3.14 1.22
C CYS A 72 -0.52 -3.26 -0.28
N TYR A 73 0.61 -2.71 -0.74
CA TYR A 73 0.96 -2.74 -2.16
C TYR A 73 1.18 -4.15 -2.68
N CYS A 74 0.83 -4.35 -3.94
CA CYS A 74 1.10 -5.61 -4.64
C CYS A 74 2.58 -5.94 -4.63
N ALA A 75 2.90 -7.23 -4.44
CA ALA A 75 4.27 -7.70 -4.55
C ALA A 75 4.80 -7.46 -5.97
N SER A 76 5.98 -6.84 -6.06
CA SER A 76 6.70 -6.63 -7.31
C SER A 76 8.00 -7.41 -7.29
N SER A 77 8.33 -8.06 -8.40
CA SER A 77 9.59 -8.81 -8.53
C SER A 77 9.99 -8.95 -10.00
N ALA A 78 11.29 -8.98 -10.25
CA ALA A 78 11.84 -9.37 -11.54
C ALA A 78 12.09 -10.89 -11.59
N THR A 79 12.16 -11.45 -12.81
CA THR A 79 12.48 -12.87 -13.02
C THR A 79 13.98 -13.12 -13.12
N THR A 80 14.76 -12.14 -13.58
CA THR A 80 16.20 -12.20 -13.72
C THR A 80 16.86 -10.93 -13.18
N THR A 81 18.16 -11.02 -12.91
CA THR A 81 18.95 -9.98 -12.25
C THR A 81 20.16 -9.57 -13.06
N PHE A 82 20.24 -9.97 -14.34
CA PHE A 82 21.50 -9.86 -15.10
C PHE A 82 21.53 -8.69 -16.08
N ASP A 83 20.42 -8.00 -16.23
CA ASP A 83 20.28 -6.99 -17.27
C ASP A 83 20.22 -5.56 -16.69
N GLU A 84 19.13 -4.83 -16.94
CA GLU A 84 19.00 -3.43 -16.57
C GLU A 84 18.51 -3.27 -15.13
N GLU A 85 19.08 -2.30 -14.44
CA GLU A 85 18.67 -1.93 -13.10
C GLU A 85 18.49 -0.41 -12.94
N ILE A 86 17.75 -0.01 -11.90
CA ILE A 86 17.63 1.37 -11.47
C ILE A 86 18.80 1.68 -10.55
N PHE A 87 19.72 2.52 -11.00
CA PHE A 87 20.92 2.89 -10.24
C PHE A 87 20.72 4.07 -9.31
N ASN A 88 19.82 4.98 -9.66
CA ASN A 88 19.51 6.12 -8.80
C ASN A 88 18.11 6.64 -9.07
N VAL A 89 17.45 7.07 -8.02
CA VAL A 89 16.20 7.84 -8.06
C VAL A 89 16.36 9.09 -7.23
N THR A 90 16.11 10.26 -7.83
CA THR A 90 15.97 11.50 -7.11
C THR A 90 14.56 12.06 -7.30
N PHE A 91 13.94 12.51 -6.21
CA PHE A 91 12.64 13.17 -6.25
C PHE A 91 12.53 14.16 -5.08
N GLY A 92 12.59 15.43 -5.38
CA GLY A 92 12.70 16.45 -4.33
C GLY A 92 13.95 16.26 -3.47
N SER A 93 13.77 16.06 -2.17
CA SER A 93 14.85 15.79 -1.22
C SER A 93 15.33 14.33 -1.22
N LEU A 94 14.57 13.41 -1.83
CA LEU A 94 14.98 12.02 -1.95
C LEU A 94 16.13 11.90 -2.96
N ASN A 95 17.18 11.19 -2.56
CA ASN A 95 18.27 10.77 -3.45
C ASN A 95 18.72 9.39 -2.98
N ASN A 96 18.33 8.37 -3.73
CA ASN A 96 18.59 6.99 -3.38
C ASN A 96 19.29 6.26 -4.51
N SER A 97 20.42 5.65 -4.19
CA SER A 97 21.22 4.87 -5.14
C SER A 97 21.20 3.39 -4.81
N SER A 98 21.26 2.58 -5.85
CA SER A 98 21.42 1.12 -5.79
C SER A 98 22.49 0.68 -6.79
N THR A 99 22.92 -0.55 -6.68
CA THR A 99 23.93 -1.17 -7.56
C THR A 99 23.50 -2.58 -7.92
N CYS A 100 24.08 -3.08 -9.02
CA CYS A 100 23.79 -4.43 -9.52
C CYS A 100 23.88 -5.51 -8.44
N GLY A 101 22.87 -6.34 -8.37
CA GLY A 101 22.86 -7.52 -7.52
C GLY A 101 22.78 -7.26 -6.02
N VAL A 102 22.56 -6.02 -5.60
CA VAL A 102 22.43 -5.66 -4.18
C VAL A 102 20.97 -5.39 -3.84
N ALA A 103 20.46 -5.99 -2.77
CA ALA A 103 19.15 -5.70 -2.23
C ALA A 103 19.25 -4.66 -1.11
N ALA A 104 18.23 -3.80 -1.01
CA ALA A 104 18.04 -2.94 0.14
C ALA A 104 17.82 -3.78 1.41
N PRO A 105 18.16 -3.27 2.61
CA PRO A 105 17.98 -3.98 3.87
C PRO A 105 16.51 -4.08 4.33
N GLY A 106 15.58 -3.41 3.66
CA GLY A 106 14.16 -3.44 4.02
C GLY A 106 13.48 -4.79 3.81
N PRO A 107 12.36 -5.04 4.50
CA PRO A 107 11.67 -6.32 4.49
C PRO A 107 11.27 -6.76 3.06
N GLY A 108 11.46 -8.03 2.74
CA GLY A 108 11.09 -8.61 1.46
C GLY A 108 12.00 -8.25 0.29
N SER A 109 13.10 -7.52 0.52
CA SER A 109 14.07 -7.21 -0.54
C SER A 109 14.76 -8.47 -1.06
N ILE A 110 14.92 -8.57 -2.38
CA ILE A 110 15.58 -9.68 -3.09
C ILE A 110 16.59 -9.07 -4.04
N ALA A 111 17.86 -9.48 -3.91
CA ALA A 111 18.96 -8.98 -4.73
C ALA A 111 18.64 -9.03 -6.23
N GLY A 112 18.78 -7.89 -6.92
CA GLY A 112 18.54 -7.72 -8.34
C GLY A 112 17.07 -7.87 -8.79
N ARG A 113 16.12 -8.02 -7.88
CA ARG A 113 14.70 -8.21 -8.21
C ARG A 113 13.79 -7.15 -7.60
N TYR A 114 13.95 -6.92 -6.31
CA TYR A 114 13.11 -6.00 -5.55
C TYR A 114 13.89 -5.41 -4.39
N SER A 115 13.89 -4.10 -4.27
CA SER A 115 14.50 -3.38 -3.16
C SER A 115 13.47 -2.57 -2.41
N ASN A 116 13.27 -2.89 -1.13
CA ASN A 116 12.42 -2.14 -0.24
C ASN A 116 13.27 -1.15 0.57
N PHE A 117 13.10 0.14 0.30
CA PHE A 117 13.82 1.23 0.97
C PHE A 117 12.97 1.94 2.03
N THR A 118 11.74 1.52 2.28
CA THR A 118 10.79 2.23 3.16
C THR A 118 11.29 2.42 4.59
N THR A 119 12.20 1.57 5.07
CA THR A 119 12.77 1.64 6.42
C THR A 119 14.13 2.33 6.48
N THR A 120 14.74 2.64 5.34
CA THR A 120 16.15 3.10 5.27
C THR A 120 16.34 4.43 4.56
N VAL A 121 15.36 4.83 3.77
CA VAL A 121 15.40 6.10 3.03
C VAL A 121 14.23 6.96 3.48
N ALA A 122 14.52 8.19 3.90
CA ALA A 122 13.49 9.13 4.29
C ALA A 122 12.60 9.51 3.11
N ALA A 123 11.29 9.55 3.31
CA ALA A 123 10.37 10.02 2.31
C ALA A 123 10.64 11.49 1.96
N PRO A 124 10.52 11.91 0.70
CA PRO A 124 10.64 13.31 0.32
C PRO A 124 9.45 14.12 0.84
N ILE A 125 9.70 15.38 1.18
CA ILE A 125 8.63 16.34 1.48
C ILE A 125 8.22 16.97 0.17
N ILE A 126 6.96 16.83 -0.20
CA ILE A 126 6.35 17.40 -1.40
C ILE A 126 5.10 18.19 -1.02
N PHE A 127 4.77 19.22 -1.79
CA PHE A 127 3.62 20.09 -1.51
C PHE A 127 2.58 19.95 -2.61
N GLN A 128 1.31 19.92 -2.24
CA GLN A 128 0.19 19.93 -3.17
C GLN A 128 0.28 21.15 -4.12
N GLY A 129 0.03 20.93 -5.40
CA GLY A 129 0.15 21.93 -6.44
C GLY A 129 1.59 22.33 -6.79
N GLY A 130 2.57 21.84 -6.05
CA GLY A 130 3.99 22.10 -6.31
C GLY A 130 4.52 21.30 -7.49
N THR A 131 5.67 21.72 -8.01
CA THR A 131 6.41 21.00 -9.05
C THR A 131 7.71 20.47 -8.47
N VAL A 132 7.96 19.18 -8.64
CA VAL A 132 9.11 18.46 -8.07
C VAL A 132 9.94 17.85 -9.20
N PRO A 133 11.25 18.10 -9.27
CA PRO A 133 12.11 17.43 -10.26
C PRO A 133 12.26 15.94 -9.90
N LEU A 134 12.07 15.10 -10.92
CA LEU A 134 12.35 13.68 -10.91
C LEU A 134 13.58 13.40 -11.75
N SER A 135 14.49 12.60 -11.26
CA SER A 135 15.57 12.01 -12.05
C SER A 135 15.67 10.51 -11.78
N LEU A 136 15.80 9.76 -12.86
CA LEU A 136 15.90 8.29 -12.85
C LEU A 136 17.15 7.91 -13.62
N THR A 137 18.11 7.28 -12.96
CA THR A 137 19.30 6.73 -13.61
C THR A 137 19.09 5.24 -13.83
N LEU A 138 19.01 4.83 -15.08
CA LEU A 138 18.97 3.44 -15.50
C LEU A 138 20.34 3.03 -16.02
N GLY A 139 20.80 1.88 -15.61
CA GLY A 139 22.02 1.28 -16.09
C GLY A 139 21.82 -0.21 -16.34
N TYR A 140 22.88 -0.89 -16.70
CA TYR A 140 22.80 -2.32 -16.90
C TYR A 140 23.96 -3.03 -16.23
N CYS A 141 23.70 -4.27 -15.84
CA CYS A 141 24.59 -5.07 -15.02
C CYS A 141 25.34 -6.14 -15.81
N GLY A 142 24.95 -6.33 -17.07
CA GLY A 142 25.56 -7.29 -17.99
C GLY A 142 26.61 -6.67 -18.89
N SER A 143 26.90 -7.34 -19.99
CA SER A 143 27.83 -6.88 -21.03
C SER A 143 27.13 -6.17 -22.20
N PHE A 144 25.82 -6.22 -22.25
CA PHE A 144 25.02 -5.65 -23.34
C PHE A 144 23.84 -4.85 -22.77
N ALA A 145 23.56 -3.70 -23.38
CA ALA A 145 22.38 -2.92 -23.06
C ALA A 145 21.19 -3.40 -23.90
N TYR A 146 20.08 -3.65 -23.23
CA TYR A 146 18.81 -4.01 -23.87
C TYR A 146 17.83 -2.85 -23.82
N SER A 147 16.82 -2.91 -24.67
CA SER A 147 15.73 -1.96 -24.59
C SER A 147 14.85 -2.27 -23.37
N ASN A 148 14.57 -1.25 -22.60
CA ASN A 148 13.75 -1.33 -21.39
C ASN A 148 12.76 -0.18 -21.31
N SER A 149 11.82 -0.28 -20.39
CA SER A 149 10.93 0.80 -19.98
C SER A 149 10.96 0.93 -18.47
N ALA A 150 10.63 2.11 -17.96
CA ALA A 150 10.48 2.34 -16.54
C ALA A 150 9.19 3.13 -16.27
N LYS A 151 8.56 2.87 -15.15
CA LYS A 151 7.40 3.61 -14.67
C LYS A 151 7.65 4.04 -13.23
N VAL A 152 7.17 5.22 -12.89
CA VAL A 152 7.21 5.74 -11.52
C VAL A 152 5.79 6.05 -11.09
N TYR A 153 5.42 5.59 -9.93
CA TYR A 153 4.10 5.79 -9.33
C TYR A 153 4.22 6.46 -7.98
N ILE A 154 3.19 7.22 -7.61
CA ILE A 154 2.98 7.72 -6.25
C ILE A 154 1.52 7.47 -5.89
N ASP A 155 1.28 6.75 -4.81
CA ASP A 155 -0.02 6.61 -4.19
C ASP A 155 -0.33 7.93 -3.44
N TYR A 156 -1.09 8.80 -4.08
CA TYR A 156 -1.40 10.13 -3.54
C TYR A 156 -2.55 10.12 -2.54
N ASN A 157 -3.46 9.17 -2.64
CA ASN A 157 -4.61 9.06 -1.73
C ASN A 157 -4.39 8.05 -0.59
N ARG A 158 -3.29 7.26 -0.66
CA ARG A 158 -2.88 6.27 0.33
C ARG A 158 -3.88 5.12 0.52
N ASP A 159 -4.55 4.71 -0.54
CA ASP A 159 -5.47 3.58 -0.49
C ASP A 159 -4.78 2.21 -0.67
N GLY A 160 -3.49 2.20 -1.01
CA GLY A 160 -2.65 1.01 -1.11
C GLY A 160 -2.58 0.41 -2.49
N ASP A 161 -3.00 1.14 -3.51
CA ASP A 161 -2.80 0.74 -4.90
C ASP A 161 -2.19 1.88 -5.75
N PHE A 162 -2.16 1.75 -7.06
CA PHE A 162 -1.62 2.72 -8.03
C PHE A 162 -2.53 2.80 -9.26
N LEU A 163 -3.84 2.61 -9.07
CA LEU A 163 -4.82 2.56 -10.16
C LEU A 163 -5.51 3.90 -10.40
N ASP A 164 -5.32 4.83 -9.50
CA ASP A 164 -5.99 6.12 -9.56
C ASP A 164 -5.39 7.08 -10.57
N ALA A 165 -6.20 8.05 -10.96
CA ALA A 165 -5.78 9.08 -11.91
C ALA A 165 -4.61 9.90 -11.34
N ASN A 166 -3.57 10.10 -12.14
CA ASN A 166 -2.34 10.83 -11.83
C ASN A 166 -1.33 10.12 -10.91
N GLU A 167 -1.55 8.89 -10.52
CA GLU A 167 -0.59 8.11 -9.73
C GLU A 167 0.56 7.56 -10.55
N LEU A 168 0.34 7.23 -11.81
CA LEU A 168 1.43 7.04 -12.78
C LEU A 168 2.01 8.39 -13.16
N ILE A 169 3.08 8.81 -12.49
CA ILE A 169 3.68 10.15 -12.64
C ILE A 169 4.72 10.25 -13.77
N TYR A 170 5.31 9.13 -14.18
CA TYR A 170 6.32 9.11 -15.21
C TYR A 170 6.38 7.77 -15.93
N THR A 171 6.59 7.82 -17.24
CA THR A 171 6.88 6.64 -18.07
C THR A 171 8.07 6.93 -18.96
N LYS A 172 9.15 6.15 -18.81
CA LYS A 172 10.22 6.10 -19.81
C LYS A 172 9.76 5.19 -20.95
N PRO A 173 9.73 5.66 -22.20
CA PRO A 173 9.43 4.83 -23.35
C PRO A 173 10.39 3.65 -23.48
N TYR A 174 9.91 2.57 -24.08
CA TYR A 174 10.73 1.41 -24.40
C TYR A 174 11.82 1.78 -25.40
N ALA A 175 13.06 1.82 -24.93
CA ALA A 175 14.25 2.11 -25.75
C ALA A 175 15.51 1.61 -25.04
N ALA A 176 16.57 1.36 -25.78
CA ALA A 176 17.86 0.98 -25.21
C ALA A 176 18.42 2.12 -24.35
N VAL A 177 19.12 1.74 -23.27
CA VAL A 177 19.87 2.66 -22.41
C VAL A 177 21.28 2.83 -22.99
N THR A 178 21.81 4.05 -22.92
CA THR A 178 23.20 4.31 -23.30
C THR A 178 24.16 3.79 -22.22
N LEU A 179 25.22 3.13 -22.64
CA LEU A 179 26.25 2.54 -21.78
C LEU A 179 27.11 3.59 -21.05
N PRO A 180 27.49 3.39 -19.78
CA PRO A 180 27.09 2.31 -18.86
C PRO A 180 25.77 2.58 -18.15
N SER A 181 25.26 3.81 -18.23
CA SER A 181 23.98 4.24 -17.64
C SER A 181 23.47 5.50 -18.32
N GLN A 182 22.21 5.78 -18.19
CA GLN A 182 21.54 6.96 -18.72
C GLN A 182 20.60 7.59 -17.72
N ILE A 183 20.59 8.91 -17.67
CA ILE A 183 19.73 9.71 -16.80
C ILE A 183 18.51 10.16 -17.59
N PHE A 184 17.33 9.96 -17.00
CA PHE A 184 16.05 10.45 -17.50
C PHE A 184 15.47 11.42 -16.47
N THR A 185 15.01 12.57 -16.91
CA THR A 185 14.49 13.62 -16.03
C THR A 185 13.09 14.05 -16.45
N SER A 186 12.29 14.46 -15.47
CA SER A 186 10.98 15.06 -15.67
C SER A 186 10.66 16.01 -14.52
N ASN A 187 9.75 16.93 -14.76
CA ASN A 187 9.16 17.76 -13.72
C ASN A 187 7.75 17.24 -13.42
N ILE A 188 7.50 16.86 -12.20
CA ILE A 188 6.24 16.26 -11.75
C ILE A 188 5.43 17.31 -11.00
N THR A 189 4.22 17.58 -11.47
CA THR A 189 3.27 18.41 -10.75
C THR A 189 2.48 17.56 -9.78
N VAL A 190 2.55 17.86 -8.49
CA VAL A 190 1.80 17.16 -7.46
C VAL A 190 0.34 17.62 -7.50
N PRO A 191 -0.64 16.71 -7.60
CA PRO A 191 -2.05 17.10 -7.59
C PRO A 191 -2.43 17.87 -6.33
N ILE A 192 -3.35 18.83 -6.47
CA ILE A 192 -3.92 19.54 -5.31
C ILE A 192 -4.84 18.65 -4.47
N SER A 193 -5.26 17.52 -5.02
CA SER A 193 -6.05 16.48 -4.35
C SER A 193 -5.19 15.38 -3.70
N ALA A 194 -3.85 15.49 -3.74
CA ALA A 194 -3.00 14.54 -3.07
C ALA A 194 -3.34 14.48 -1.58
N GLY A 195 -3.46 13.28 -1.02
CA GLY A 195 -3.73 13.08 0.40
C GLY A 195 -2.62 13.66 1.27
N THR A 196 -2.97 14.20 2.42
CA THR A 196 -2.05 14.73 3.44
C THR A 196 -1.78 13.70 4.52
#